data_426a07c589431f6028366b582cb9de92
#
_entry.id   426a07c589431f6028366b582cb9de92
#
_cell.length_a   1.000
_cell.length_b   1.000
_cell.length_c   1.000
_cell.angle_alpha   90.00
_cell.angle_beta   90.00
_cell.angle_gamma   90.00
#
_symmetry.space_group_name_H-M   'P 1'
#
loop_
_entity.id
_entity.type
_entity.pdbx_description
1 polymer ?
#
loop_
_entity_poly.entity_id
_entity_poly.type
_entity_poly.pdbx_seq_one_letter_code
_entity_poly.pdbx_strand_id
1 'polypeptide(L)'
;VDVLATQLPLLTRLAIYLAAGIGAGIANGVAGGGTFVTFPTLLATGISALQANVSTTVGVLPSYIGGITGFRAQLGRHRALITSLVPSCVLGASTGCTLLLVGSSNTFRDVVPWLIGAGTVLFAVSPYVTKRLENVESGHGSRRWFLLIGIFAVSVYGGYFGAGLGIMLLAVMAVSLPFELAELQGLRNVLSLIITLCAAIIFVVHGHLALDAVYMLLLGTLLGGWLGTMLIKRLSPQVVRALIIATGVFTTYHLATTR
;
A
#
# COMPACT_ATOMS: atom_id res chain seq x y z
N VAL A 1 20.57 -15.79 6.12
CA VAL A 1 19.09 -15.76 6.27
C VAL A 1 18.45 -16.85 5.41
N ASP A 2 19.10 -17.27 4.33
CA ASP A 2 18.55 -18.25 3.36
C ASP A 2 18.36 -19.68 3.91
N VAL A 3 19.02 -20.05 5.00
CA VAL A 3 19.02 -21.43 5.52
C VAL A 3 17.79 -21.73 6.41
N LEU A 4 17.24 -20.74 7.10
CA LEU A 4 16.07 -20.94 7.97
C LEU A 4 14.75 -20.98 7.18
N ALA A 5 14.67 -20.21 6.11
CA ALA A 5 13.46 -20.06 5.34
C ALA A 5 13.09 -21.28 4.48
N THR A 6 14.10 -22.03 4.00
CA THR A 6 13.90 -23.26 3.21
C THR A 6 13.51 -24.47 4.05
N GLN A 7 13.55 -24.38 5.38
CA GLN A 7 13.25 -25.50 6.30
C GLN A 7 11.85 -25.43 6.94
N LEU A 8 11.08 -24.33 6.75
CA LEU A 8 9.74 -24.28 7.30
C LEU A 8 8.80 -25.25 6.56
N PRO A 9 8.06 -26.10 7.28
CA PRO A 9 7.02 -26.93 6.67
C PRO A 9 6.03 -26.09 5.87
N LEU A 10 5.55 -26.62 4.75
CA LEU A 10 4.62 -25.91 3.86
C LEU A 10 3.42 -25.33 4.62
N LEU A 11 2.81 -26.12 5.50
CA LEU A 11 1.65 -25.67 6.30
C LEU A 11 1.98 -24.46 7.19
N THR A 12 3.18 -24.43 7.78
CA THR A 12 3.64 -23.30 8.61
C THR A 12 3.80 -22.04 7.76
N ARG A 13 4.38 -22.15 6.56
CA ARG A 13 4.52 -21.03 5.63
C ARG A 13 3.14 -20.48 5.22
N LEU A 14 2.22 -21.36 4.84
CA LEU A 14 0.86 -20.97 4.45
C LEU A 14 0.11 -20.28 5.60
N ALA A 15 0.25 -20.78 6.84
CA ALA A 15 -0.33 -20.14 8.01
C ALA A 15 0.26 -18.75 8.28
N ILE A 16 1.58 -18.57 8.12
CA ILE A 16 2.24 -17.27 8.25
C ILE A 16 1.72 -16.29 7.19
N TYR A 17 1.59 -16.70 5.94
CA TYR A 17 1.09 -15.84 4.86
C TYR A 17 -0.36 -15.44 5.09
N LEU A 18 -1.20 -16.40 5.52
CA LEU A 18 -2.60 -16.12 5.84
C LEU A 18 -2.70 -15.10 7.00
N ALA A 19 -1.95 -15.30 8.07
CA ALA A 19 -1.93 -14.40 9.23
C ALA A 19 -1.42 -13.00 8.84
N ALA A 20 -0.35 -12.93 8.03
CA ALA A 20 0.16 -11.68 7.48
C ALA A 20 -0.88 -10.97 6.60
N GLY A 21 -1.60 -11.74 5.78
CA GLY A 21 -2.70 -11.23 4.97
C GLY A 21 -3.82 -10.64 5.82
N ILE A 22 -4.27 -11.34 6.87
CA ILE A 22 -5.29 -10.83 7.80
C ILE A 22 -4.81 -9.54 8.46
N GLY A 23 -3.60 -9.51 9.00
CA GLY A 23 -3.00 -8.33 9.59
C GLY A 23 -2.90 -7.16 8.61
N ALA A 24 -2.48 -7.43 7.38
CA ALA A 24 -2.39 -6.43 6.31
C ALA A 24 -3.76 -5.90 5.89
N GLY A 25 -4.77 -6.75 5.80
CA GLY A 25 -6.14 -6.35 5.51
C GLY A 25 -6.71 -5.39 6.57
N ILE A 26 -6.51 -5.72 7.84
CA ILE A 26 -6.88 -4.85 8.98
C ILE A 26 -6.10 -3.53 8.89
N ALA A 27 -4.79 -3.58 8.70
CA ALA A 27 -3.93 -2.40 8.60
C ALA A 27 -4.34 -1.48 7.44
N ASN A 28 -4.69 -2.02 6.27
CA ASN A 28 -5.16 -1.25 5.13
C ASN A 28 -6.53 -0.61 5.39
N GLY A 29 -7.43 -1.31 6.06
CA GLY A 29 -8.74 -0.78 6.45
C GLY A 29 -8.63 0.42 7.40
N VAL A 30 -7.72 0.35 8.37
CA VAL A 30 -7.54 1.39 9.42
C VAL A 30 -6.64 2.53 8.95
N ALA A 31 -5.49 2.22 8.35
CA ALA A 31 -4.42 3.21 8.15
C ALA A 31 -3.73 3.16 6.78
N GLY A 32 -4.00 2.16 5.93
CA GLY A 32 -3.39 2.07 4.60
C GLY A 32 -1.95 1.55 4.57
N GLY A 33 -1.55 0.73 5.57
CA GLY A 33 -0.18 0.26 5.73
C GLY A 33 0.03 -1.25 5.57
N GLY A 34 -0.85 -1.96 4.86
CA GLY A 34 -0.79 -3.43 4.76
C GLY A 34 0.51 -3.98 4.19
N THR A 35 1.12 -3.29 3.23
CA THR A 35 2.42 -3.66 2.65
C THR A 35 3.54 -3.74 3.71
N PHE A 36 3.50 -2.92 4.74
CA PHE A 36 4.46 -2.97 5.85
C PHE A 36 4.34 -4.24 6.70
N VAL A 37 3.26 -5.00 6.57
CA VAL A 37 3.08 -6.30 7.23
C VAL A 37 3.47 -7.43 6.27
N THR A 38 2.93 -7.43 5.06
CA THR A 38 3.11 -8.53 4.10
C THR A 38 4.53 -8.61 3.57
N PHE A 39 5.10 -7.49 3.12
CA PHE A 39 6.43 -7.48 2.50
C PHE A 39 7.54 -8.00 3.43
N PRO A 40 7.68 -7.51 4.69
CA PRO A 40 8.67 -8.07 5.61
C PRO A 40 8.44 -9.54 5.94
N THR A 41 7.18 -9.96 6.04
CA THR A 41 6.84 -11.37 6.30
C THR A 41 7.32 -12.27 5.17
N LEU A 42 7.10 -11.87 3.91
CA LEU A 42 7.57 -12.63 2.77
C LEU A 42 9.10 -12.70 2.72
N LEU A 43 9.78 -11.60 3.01
CA LEU A 43 11.25 -11.57 3.13
C LEU A 43 11.75 -12.53 4.21
N ALA A 44 11.12 -12.52 5.39
CA ALA A 44 11.48 -13.38 6.52
C ALA A 44 11.30 -14.88 6.20
N THR A 45 10.46 -15.21 5.22
CA THR A 45 10.29 -16.59 4.73
C THR A 45 11.21 -16.95 3.56
N GLY A 46 12.20 -16.12 3.22
CA GLY A 46 13.22 -16.37 2.20
C GLY A 46 12.80 -16.02 0.77
N ILE A 47 11.64 -15.37 0.58
CA ILE A 47 11.25 -14.87 -0.73
C ILE A 47 12.12 -13.65 -1.07
N SER A 48 12.66 -13.60 -2.30
CA SER A 48 13.48 -12.46 -2.75
C SER A 48 12.71 -11.15 -2.69
N ALA A 49 13.41 -10.03 -2.50
CA ALA A 49 12.79 -8.71 -2.34
C ALA A 49 11.86 -8.35 -3.53
N LEU A 50 12.29 -8.60 -4.77
CA LEU A 50 11.48 -8.35 -5.95
C LEU A 50 10.22 -9.23 -5.96
N GLN A 51 10.38 -10.53 -5.73
CA GLN A 51 9.26 -11.48 -5.69
C GLN A 51 8.29 -11.18 -4.54
N ALA A 52 8.80 -10.79 -3.37
CA ALA A 52 8.00 -10.36 -2.24
C ALA A 52 7.16 -9.09 -2.57
N ASN A 53 7.75 -8.12 -3.26
CA ASN A 53 7.07 -6.90 -3.67
C ASN A 53 5.92 -7.17 -4.65
N VAL A 54 6.19 -7.90 -5.73
CA VAL A 54 5.15 -8.20 -6.73
C VAL A 54 4.05 -9.09 -6.16
N SER A 55 4.40 -10.08 -5.32
CA SER A 55 3.43 -10.96 -4.65
C SER A 55 2.57 -10.21 -3.62
N THR A 56 3.17 -9.31 -2.84
CA THR A 56 2.45 -8.42 -1.92
C THR A 56 1.46 -7.54 -2.68
N THR A 57 1.88 -6.93 -3.78
CA THR A 57 1.02 -6.02 -4.58
C THR A 57 -0.24 -6.74 -5.06
N VAL A 58 -0.11 -7.96 -5.56
CA VAL A 58 -1.27 -8.78 -5.95
C VAL A 58 -2.09 -9.18 -4.71
N GLY A 59 -1.41 -9.65 -3.66
CA GLY A 59 -2.04 -10.19 -2.46
C GLY A 59 -2.86 -9.18 -1.64
N VAL A 60 -2.54 -7.87 -1.70
CA VAL A 60 -3.26 -6.85 -0.91
C VAL A 60 -4.50 -6.28 -1.61
N LEU A 61 -4.76 -6.61 -2.88
CA LEU A 61 -5.89 -6.10 -3.67
C LEU A 61 -7.24 -6.20 -2.95
N PRO A 62 -7.65 -7.35 -2.37
CA PRO A 62 -8.96 -7.48 -1.76
C PRO A 62 -9.17 -6.55 -0.56
N SER A 63 -8.10 -6.11 0.11
CA SER A 63 -8.20 -5.22 1.27
C SER A 63 -8.82 -3.86 0.95
N TYR A 64 -8.70 -3.37 -0.29
CA TYR A 64 -9.29 -2.09 -0.71
C TYR A 64 -10.81 -2.17 -0.91
N ILE A 65 -11.35 -3.36 -1.21
CA ILE A 65 -12.79 -3.55 -1.45
C ILE A 65 -13.59 -3.22 -0.20
N GLY A 66 -13.11 -3.66 0.98
CA GLY A 66 -13.74 -3.33 2.26
C GLY A 66 -13.81 -1.83 2.51
N GLY A 67 -12.70 -1.12 2.22
CA GLY A 67 -12.65 0.34 2.35
C GLY A 67 -13.61 1.07 1.39
N ILE A 68 -13.75 0.61 0.15
CA ILE A 68 -14.66 1.20 -0.84
C ILE A 68 -16.12 1.02 -0.43
N THR A 69 -16.49 -0.17 0.04
CA THR A 69 -17.87 -0.45 0.46
C THR A 69 -18.30 0.41 1.65
N GLY A 70 -17.39 0.72 2.57
CA GLY A 70 -17.63 1.59 3.71
C GLY A 70 -17.91 3.06 3.35
N PHE A 71 -17.39 3.54 2.21
CA PHE A 71 -17.50 4.93 1.76
C PHE A 71 -18.32 5.12 0.47
N ARG A 72 -19.11 4.11 0.07
CA ARG A 72 -19.84 4.09 -1.21
C ARG A 72 -20.76 5.31 -1.42
N ALA A 73 -21.39 5.83 -0.36
CA ALA A 73 -22.30 6.95 -0.44
C ALA A 73 -21.58 8.26 -0.82
N GLN A 74 -20.39 8.47 -0.26
CA GLN A 74 -19.54 9.62 -0.54
C GLN A 74 -18.96 9.54 -1.95
N LEU A 75 -18.52 8.34 -2.37
CA LEU A 75 -17.91 8.10 -3.68
C LEU A 75 -18.86 8.38 -4.86
N GLY A 76 -20.17 8.16 -4.68
CA GLY A 76 -21.16 8.42 -5.70
C GLY A 76 -21.15 9.87 -6.21
N ARG A 77 -20.83 10.83 -5.34
CA ARG A 77 -20.77 12.27 -5.65
C ARG A 77 -19.53 12.66 -6.44
N HIS A 78 -18.46 11.89 -6.36
CA HIS A 78 -17.13 12.23 -6.91
C HIS A 78 -16.75 11.43 -8.15
N ARG A 79 -17.71 10.78 -8.84
CA ARG A 79 -17.44 9.93 -10.02
C ARG A 79 -16.66 10.66 -11.11
N ALA A 80 -17.06 11.89 -11.44
CA ALA A 80 -16.38 12.68 -12.47
C ALA A 80 -14.91 13.00 -12.10
N LEU A 81 -14.65 13.25 -10.82
CA LEU A 81 -13.29 13.45 -10.34
C LEU A 81 -12.48 12.15 -10.44
N ILE A 82 -13.02 11.03 -9.96
CA ILE A 82 -12.37 9.72 -10.04
C ILE A 82 -11.99 9.41 -11.49
N THR A 83 -12.95 9.51 -12.42
CA THR A 83 -12.68 9.23 -13.85
C THR A 83 -11.62 10.16 -14.45
N SER A 84 -11.54 11.41 -14.01
CA SER A 84 -10.50 12.35 -14.46
C SER A 84 -9.10 12.01 -13.94
N LEU A 85 -8.99 11.30 -12.81
CA LEU A 85 -7.73 10.88 -12.19
C LEU A 85 -7.24 9.51 -12.68
N VAL A 86 -8.14 8.67 -13.24
CA VAL A 86 -7.77 7.33 -13.75
C VAL A 86 -6.58 7.35 -14.70
N PRO A 87 -6.48 8.25 -15.71
CA PRO A 87 -5.33 8.29 -16.59
C PRO A 87 -4.01 8.50 -15.85
N SER A 88 -3.97 9.44 -14.88
CA SER A 88 -2.78 9.68 -14.07
C SER A 88 -2.40 8.44 -13.22
N CYS A 89 -3.41 7.75 -12.67
CA CYS A 89 -3.19 6.52 -11.90
C CYS A 89 -2.62 5.40 -12.79
N VAL A 90 -3.24 5.15 -13.94
CA VAL A 90 -2.84 4.06 -14.82
C VAL A 90 -1.46 4.32 -15.43
N LEU A 91 -1.23 5.52 -15.98
CA LEU A 91 0.07 5.89 -16.56
C LEU A 91 1.18 5.87 -15.51
N GLY A 92 0.92 6.43 -14.32
CA GLY A 92 1.88 6.41 -13.23
C GLY A 92 2.20 4.99 -12.77
N ALA A 93 1.19 4.17 -12.49
CA ALA A 93 1.37 2.78 -12.07
C ALA A 93 2.14 1.96 -13.13
N SER A 94 1.77 2.09 -14.40
CA SER A 94 2.46 1.40 -15.49
C SER A 94 3.93 1.83 -15.59
N THR A 95 4.23 3.12 -15.45
CA THR A 95 5.60 3.64 -15.43
C THR A 95 6.39 3.04 -14.26
N GLY A 96 5.80 3.03 -13.04
CA GLY A 96 6.44 2.44 -11.85
C GLY A 96 6.72 0.95 -12.01
N CYS A 97 5.73 0.19 -12.51
CA CYS A 97 5.90 -1.24 -12.78
C CYS A 97 6.98 -1.51 -13.83
N THR A 98 7.00 -0.73 -14.91
CA THR A 98 8.04 -0.86 -15.95
C THR A 98 9.42 -0.59 -15.39
N LEU A 99 9.59 0.47 -14.58
CA LEU A 99 10.86 0.77 -13.91
C LEU A 99 11.31 -0.37 -12.99
N LEU A 100 10.36 -1.00 -12.29
CA LEU A 100 10.67 -2.15 -11.43
C LEU A 100 11.12 -3.37 -12.25
N LEU A 101 10.38 -3.71 -13.31
CA LEU A 101 10.62 -4.93 -14.10
C LEU A 101 11.84 -4.83 -15.01
N VAL A 102 12.16 -3.63 -15.53
CA VAL A 102 13.37 -3.37 -16.35
C VAL A 102 14.60 -3.22 -15.46
N GLY A 103 14.42 -2.80 -14.21
CA GLY A 103 15.49 -2.68 -13.22
C GLY A 103 16.05 -4.05 -12.83
N SER A 104 17.34 -4.09 -12.44
CA SER A 104 17.92 -5.32 -11.92
C SER A 104 17.38 -5.65 -10.52
N SER A 105 17.24 -6.94 -10.19
CA SER A 105 16.85 -7.37 -8.84
C SER A 105 17.84 -6.87 -7.76
N ASN A 106 19.11 -6.68 -8.12
CA ASN A 106 20.12 -6.11 -7.22
C ASN A 106 19.84 -4.64 -6.95
N THR A 107 19.53 -3.84 -7.99
CA THR A 107 19.17 -2.44 -7.83
C THR A 107 17.95 -2.29 -6.92
N PHE A 108 16.92 -3.13 -7.13
CA PHE A 108 15.73 -3.10 -6.26
C PHE A 108 16.10 -3.43 -4.80
N ARG A 109 16.90 -4.47 -4.58
CA ARG A 109 17.37 -4.86 -3.24
C ARG A 109 18.11 -3.72 -2.53
N ASP A 110 18.90 -2.95 -3.27
CA ASP A 110 19.68 -1.83 -2.71
C ASP A 110 18.80 -0.61 -2.37
N VAL A 111 17.74 -0.40 -3.11
CA VAL A 111 16.82 0.74 -2.93
C VAL A 111 15.72 0.46 -1.89
N VAL A 112 15.30 -0.81 -1.73
CA VAL A 112 14.19 -1.20 -0.84
C VAL A 112 14.32 -0.71 0.60
N PRO A 113 15.48 -0.78 1.29
CA PRO A 113 15.60 -0.29 2.66
C PRO A 113 15.24 1.20 2.76
N TRP A 114 15.65 2.00 1.77
CA TRP A 114 15.35 3.43 1.70
C TRP A 114 13.87 3.69 1.43
N LEU A 115 13.24 2.89 0.57
CA LEU A 115 11.80 3.00 0.28
C LEU A 115 10.95 2.67 1.50
N ILE A 116 11.31 1.59 2.24
CA ILE A 116 10.62 1.22 3.48
C ILE A 116 10.85 2.30 4.54
N GLY A 117 12.08 2.78 4.69
CA GLY A 117 12.42 3.84 5.64
C GLY A 117 11.64 5.12 5.36
N ALA A 118 11.65 5.60 4.11
CA ALA A 118 10.89 6.78 3.69
C ALA A 118 9.38 6.59 3.90
N GLY A 119 8.84 5.44 3.50
CA GLY A 119 7.44 5.09 3.73
C GLY A 119 7.09 5.05 5.22
N THR A 120 7.96 4.50 6.06
CA THR A 120 7.78 4.44 7.52
C THR A 120 7.77 5.84 8.14
N VAL A 121 8.69 6.72 7.73
CA VAL A 121 8.72 8.12 8.16
C VAL A 121 7.44 8.84 7.75
N LEU A 122 7.03 8.71 6.48
CA LEU A 122 5.77 9.28 5.99
C LEU A 122 4.58 8.76 6.81
N PHE A 123 4.57 7.47 7.12
CA PHE A 123 3.53 6.87 7.94
C PHE A 123 3.52 7.41 9.37
N ALA A 124 4.69 7.61 9.96
CA ALA A 124 4.84 8.18 11.29
C ALA A 124 4.39 9.65 11.37
N VAL A 125 4.70 10.44 10.34
CA VAL A 125 4.39 11.88 10.29
C VAL A 125 2.94 12.15 9.81
N SER A 126 2.29 11.17 9.16
CA SER A 126 0.99 11.37 8.52
C SER A 126 -0.13 11.99 9.41
N PRO A 127 -0.27 11.77 10.74
CA PRO A 127 -1.28 12.47 11.53
C PRO A 127 -1.03 13.96 11.64
N TYR A 128 0.24 14.34 11.75
CA TYR A 128 0.62 15.76 11.81
C TYR A 128 0.32 16.44 10.48
N VAL A 129 0.59 15.75 9.37
CA VAL A 129 0.27 16.22 8.03
C VAL A 129 -1.24 16.36 7.88
N THR A 130 -2.01 15.31 8.19
CA THR A 130 -3.48 15.35 8.08
C THR A 130 -4.10 16.45 8.94
N LYS A 131 -3.70 16.57 10.20
CA LYS A 131 -4.19 17.61 11.12
C LYS A 131 -3.84 19.03 10.66
N ARG A 132 -2.68 19.20 10.03
CA ARG A 132 -2.28 20.52 9.49
C ARG A 132 -3.02 20.87 8.21
N LEU A 133 -3.38 19.86 7.42
CA LEU A 133 -4.11 20.02 6.17
C LEU A 133 -5.60 20.33 6.39
N GLU A 134 -6.20 19.91 7.52
CA GLU A 134 -7.57 20.28 7.92
C GLU A 134 -7.75 21.80 8.09
N ASN A 135 -6.65 22.54 8.36
CA ASN A 135 -6.65 23.97 8.59
C ASN A 135 -6.19 24.81 7.38
N VAL A 136 -5.95 24.21 6.22
CA VAL A 136 -5.50 24.92 5.02
C VAL A 136 -6.69 25.41 4.22
N GLU A 137 -6.89 26.74 4.19
CA GLU A 137 -7.89 27.37 3.32
C GLU A 137 -7.59 27.07 1.84
N SER A 138 -8.64 26.67 1.14
CA SER A 138 -8.56 26.19 -0.24
C SER A 138 -8.42 27.34 -1.24
N GLY A 139 -7.21 27.60 -1.73
CA GLY A 139 -6.94 28.57 -2.83
C GLY A 139 -7.33 28.02 -4.22
N HIS A 140 -7.73 28.89 -5.13
CA HIS A 140 -8.33 28.55 -6.44
C HIS A 140 -7.30 28.53 -7.58
N GLY A 141 -7.47 27.63 -8.55
CA GLY A 141 -6.93 27.71 -9.91
C GLY A 141 -5.69 26.87 -10.27
N SER A 142 -4.60 26.89 -9.48
CA SER A 142 -3.36 26.12 -9.79
C SER A 142 -3.40 24.65 -9.31
N ARG A 143 -4.44 24.27 -8.60
CA ARG A 143 -4.53 23.00 -7.86
C ARG A 143 -4.79 21.78 -8.71
N ARG A 144 -5.46 21.93 -9.86
CA ARG A 144 -5.79 20.76 -10.71
C ARG A 144 -4.53 20.11 -11.29
N TRP A 145 -3.59 20.91 -11.79
CA TRP A 145 -2.31 20.40 -12.29
C TRP A 145 -1.47 19.77 -11.18
N PHE A 146 -1.44 20.41 -10.01
CA PHE A 146 -0.76 19.84 -8.84
C PHE A 146 -1.37 18.50 -8.43
N LEU A 147 -2.71 18.38 -8.44
CA LEU A 147 -3.40 17.13 -8.17
C LEU A 147 -3.04 16.04 -9.19
N LEU A 148 -3.12 16.35 -10.51
CA LEU A 148 -2.82 15.38 -11.56
C LEU A 148 -1.37 14.90 -11.52
N ILE A 149 -0.42 15.83 -11.39
CA ILE A 149 1.01 15.52 -11.30
C ILE A 149 1.32 14.78 -9.99
N GLY A 150 0.74 15.22 -8.87
CA GLY A 150 0.91 14.56 -7.58
C GLY A 150 0.37 13.13 -7.58
N ILE A 151 -0.84 12.91 -8.13
CA ILE A 151 -1.41 11.57 -8.28
C ILE A 151 -0.55 10.72 -9.22
N PHE A 152 -0.07 11.27 -10.35
CA PHE A 152 0.84 10.55 -11.24
C PHE A 152 2.13 10.13 -10.51
N ALA A 153 2.80 11.05 -9.82
CA ALA A 153 4.05 10.76 -9.10
C ALA A 153 3.85 9.70 -7.99
N VAL A 154 2.75 9.83 -7.21
CA VAL A 154 2.39 8.83 -6.20
C VAL A 154 2.04 7.49 -6.83
N SER A 155 1.44 7.49 -8.02
CA SER A 155 1.12 6.25 -8.75
C SER A 155 2.37 5.57 -9.31
N VAL A 156 3.39 6.34 -9.75
CA VAL A 156 4.71 5.79 -10.11
C VAL A 156 5.32 5.06 -8.91
N TYR A 157 5.33 5.71 -7.76
CA TYR A 157 5.81 5.07 -6.52
C TYR A 157 4.96 3.84 -6.17
N GLY A 158 3.64 3.93 -6.30
CA GLY A 158 2.70 2.82 -6.04
C GLY A 158 2.91 1.61 -6.94
N GLY A 159 3.19 1.83 -8.22
CA GLY A 159 3.54 0.78 -9.18
C GLY A 159 4.94 0.20 -8.95
N TYR A 160 5.88 0.99 -8.44
CA TYR A 160 7.24 0.53 -8.14
C TYR A 160 7.33 -0.27 -6.83
N PHE A 161 6.70 0.22 -5.74
CA PHE A 161 6.81 -0.38 -4.41
C PHE A 161 5.49 -0.40 -3.62
N GLY A 162 4.79 0.72 -3.53
CA GLY A 162 3.44 0.84 -2.98
C GLY A 162 3.30 0.88 -1.46
N ALA A 163 4.36 0.72 -0.66
CA ALA A 163 4.26 0.84 0.79
C ALA A 163 3.92 2.28 1.22
N GLY A 164 2.81 2.46 1.95
CA GLY A 164 2.35 3.80 2.34
C GLY A 164 1.64 4.59 1.23
N LEU A 165 1.33 3.96 0.09
CA LEU A 165 0.61 4.56 -1.04
C LEU A 165 -0.63 5.35 -0.58
N GLY A 166 -1.44 4.79 0.30
CA GLY A 166 -2.66 5.42 0.78
C GLY A 166 -2.42 6.75 1.49
N ILE A 167 -1.31 6.89 2.22
CA ILE A 167 -0.98 8.12 2.94
C ILE A 167 -0.52 9.19 1.96
N MET A 168 0.30 8.81 0.98
CA MET A 168 0.76 9.73 -0.06
C MET A 168 -0.41 10.28 -0.89
N LEU A 169 -1.35 9.40 -1.27
CA LEU A 169 -2.58 9.82 -1.95
C LEU A 169 -3.40 10.78 -1.10
N LEU A 170 -3.58 10.46 0.20
CA LEU A 170 -4.27 11.34 1.14
C LEU A 170 -3.60 12.71 1.22
N ALA A 171 -2.28 12.77 1.36
CA ALA A 171 -1.54 14.02 1.46
C ALA A 171 -1.73 14.90 0.21
N VAL A 172 -1.58 14.32 -0.99
CA VAL A 172 -1.77 15.03 -2.26
C VAL A 172 -3.20 15.54 -2.39
N MET A 173 -4.20 14.70 -2.09
CA MET A 173 -5.60 15.08 -2.20
C MET A 173 -6.01 16.12 -1.16
N ALA A 174 -5.54 16.01 0.08
CA ALA A 174 -5.88 16.96 1.13
C ALA A 174 -5.36 18.38 0.86
N VAL A 175 -4.21 18.50 0.20
CA VAL A 175 -3.68 19.80 -0.25
C VAL A 175 -4.47 20.36 -1.44
N SER A 176 -5.01 19.47 -2.29
CA SER A 176 -5.59 19.87 -3.59
C SER A 176 -7.11 20.01 -3.58
N LEU A 177 -7.81 19.31 -2.68
CA LEU A 177 -9.26 19.18 -2.71
C LEU A 177 -9.88 19.69 -1.39
N PRO A 178 -10.95 20.50 -1.48
CA PRO A 178 -11.67 21.02 -0.31
C PRO A 178 -12.70 19.99 0.20
N PHE A 179 -12.27 18.77 0.48
CA PHE A 179 -13.15 17.69 0.88
C PHE A 179 -12.91 17.29 2.34
N GLU A 180 -13.94 16.77 2.97
CA GLU A 180 -13.85 16.21 4.31
C GLU A 180 -12.97 14.96 4.31
N LEU A 181 -12.36 14.66 5.48
CA LEU A 181 -11.46 13.51 5.64
C LEU A 181 -12.12 12.18 5.24
N ALA A 182 -13.43 12.02 5.51
CA ALA A 182 -14.16 10.81 5.13
C ALA A 182 -14.27 10.63 3.60
N GLU A 183 -14.47 11.73 2.86
CA GLU A 183 -14.51 11.71 1.40
C GLU A 183 -13.14 11.40 0.81
N LEU A 184 -12.08 12.02 1.37
CA LEU A 184 -10.70 11.76 0.98
C LEU A 184 -10.28 10.30 1.26
N GLN A 185 -10.74 9.70 2.36
CA GLN A 185 -10.50 8.30 2.67
C GLN A 185 -11.17 7.37 1.65
N GLY A 186 -12.39 7.67 1.24
CA GLY A 186 -13.09 6.95 0.17
C GLY A 186 -12.33 7.03 -1.15
N LEU A 187 -11.98 8.24 -1.58
CA LEU A 187 -11.20 8.48 -2.81
C LEU A 187 -9.85 7.76 -2.78
N ARG A 188 -9.13 7.84 -1.65
CA ARG A 188 -7.87 7.11 -1.44
C ARG A 188 -8.01 5.63 -1.74
N ASN A 189 -9.05 4.97 -1.19
CA ASN A 189 -9.25 3.54 -1.38
C ASN A 189 -9.51 3.19 -2.85
N VAL A 190 -10.31 4.00 -3.56
CA VAL A 190 -10.58 3.80 -4.99
C VAL A 190 -9.32 3.99 -5.82
N LEU A 191 -8.58 5.08 -5.60
CA LEU A 191 -7.35 5.34 -6.35
C LEU A 191 -6.27 4.29 -6.05
N SER A 192 -6.14 3.87 -4.77
CA SER A 192 -5.24 2.78 -4.41
C SER A 192 -5.62 1.47 -5.11
N LEU A 193 -6.92 1.15 -5.19
CA LEU A 193 -7.37 -0.03 -5.93
C LEU A 193 -7.00 0.06 -7.40
N ILE A 194 -7.23 1.20 -8.05
CA ILE A 194 -6.91 1.40 -9.48
C ILE A 194 -5.41 1.22 -9.73
N ILE A 195 -4.57 1.88 -8.93
CA ILE A 195 -3.11 1.80 -9.03
C ILE A 195 -2.63 0.38 -8.81
N THR A 196 -3.09 -0.26 -7.71
CA THR A 196 -2.66 -1.62 -7.35
C THR A 196 -3.20 -2.66 -8.33
N LEU A 197 -4.42 -2.49 -8.87
CA LEU A 197 -4.98 -3.37 -9.89
C LEU A 197 -4.18 -3.29 -11.19
N CYS A 198 -3.84 -2.08 -11.64
CA CYS A 198 -2.99 -1.87 -12.81
C CYS A 198 -1.62 -2.56 -12.61
N ALA A 199 -0.99 -2.35 -11.45
CA ALA A 199 0.27 -2.99 -11.11
C ALA A 199 0.13 -4.52 -11.04
N ALA A 200 -0.92 -5.03 -10.43
CA ALA A 200 -1.16 -6.46 -10.31
C ALA A 200 -1.34 -7.15 -11.68
N ILE A 201 -2.07 -6.53 -12.61
CA ILE A 201 -2.22 -7.05 -13.97
C ILE A 201 -0.85 -7.17 -14.64
N ILE A 202 -0.02 -6.12 -14.55
CA ILE A 202 1.33 -6.13 -15.14
C ILE A 202 2.20 -7.20 -14.48
N PHE A 203 2.16 -7.33 -13.15
CA PHE A 203 2.97 -8.29 -12.41
C PHE A 203 2.52 -9.74 -12.58
N VAL A 204 1.23 -10.00 -12.78
CA VAL A 204 0.73 -11.35 -13.11
C VAL A 204 1.23 -11.80 -14.49
N VAL A 205 1.33 -10.88 -15.44
CA VAL A 205 1.77 -11.20 -16.82
C VAL A 205 3.29 -11.31 -16.92
N HIS A 206 4.04 -10.43 -16.25
CA HIS A 206 5.48 -10.27 -16.45
C HIS A 206 6.32 -10.53 -15.19
N GLY A 207 5.71 -10.64 -14.02
CA GLY A 207 6.39 -10.80 -12.75
C GLY A 207 6.54 -12.26 -12.33
N HIS A 208 7.56 -12.53 -11.51
CA HIS A 208 7.74 -13.83 -10.87
C HIS A 208 7.03 -13.83 -9.51
N LEU A 209 5.81 -14.35 -9.46
CA LEU A 209 4.99 -14.40 -8.24
C LEU A 209 5.32 -15.63 -7.39
N ALA A 210 5.32 -15.47 -6.07
CA ALA A 210 5.25 -16.58 -5.12
C ALA A 210 3.78 -16.99 -4.96
N LEU A 211 3.29 -17.91 -5.78
CA LEU A 211 1.87 -18.23 -5.89
C LEU A 211 1.26 -18.71 -4.57
N ASP A 212 1.98 -19.52 -3.80
CA ASP A 212 1.56 -19.97 -2.47
C ASP A 212 1.32 -18.79 -1.52
N ALA A 213 2.21 -17.81 -1.51
CA ALA A 213 2.05 -16.59 -0.75
C ALA A 213 0.89 -15.74 -1.27
N VAL A 214 0.79 -15.57 -2.60
CA VAL A 214 -0.28 -14.76 -3.21
C VAL A 214 -1.66 -15.30 -2.84
N TYR A 215 -1.91 -16.61 -2.98
CA TYR A 215 -3.20 -17.20 -2.63
C TYR A 215 -3.57 -16.99 -1.16
N MET A 216 -2.62 -17.20 -0.25
CA MET A 216 -2.86 -17.00 1.18
C MET A 216 -3.04 -15.53 1.54
N LEU A 217 -2.28 -14.63 0.90
CA LEU A 217 -2.45 -13.18 1.09
C LEU A 217 -3.80 -12.68 0.56
N LEU A 218 -4.26 -13.15 -0.61
CA LEU A 218 -5.58 -12.78 -1.15
C LEU A 218 -6.70 -13.16 -0.18
N LEU A 219 -6.68 -14.41 0.31
CA LEU A 219 -7.65 -14.89 1.31
C LEU A 219 -7.53 -14.10 2.62
N GLY A 220 -6.32 -13.96 3.13
CA GLY A 220 -6.06 -13.24 4.38
C GLY A 220 -6.46 -11.77 4.31
N THR A 221 -6.12 -11.06 3.24
CA THR A 221 -6.45 -9.64 3.10
C THR A 221 -7.93 -9.38 2.87
N LEU A 222 -8.64 -10.32 2.24
CA LEU A 222 -10.10 -10.28 2.13
C LEU A 222 -10.75 -10.40 3.51
N LEU A 223 -10.36 -11.41 4.29
CA LEU A 223 -10.83 -11.62 5.66
C LEU A 223 -10.44 -10.45 6.56
N GLY A 224 -9.18 -10.02 6.50
CA GLY A 224 -8.67 -8.91 7.28
C GLY A 224 -9.31 -7.57 6.93
N GLY A 225 -9.59 -7.30 5.68
CA GLY A 225 -10.30 -6.11 5.24
C GLY A 225 -11.73 -6.07 5.77
N TRP A 226 -12.43 -7.19 5.75
CA TRP A 226 -13.76 -7.32 6.33
C TRP A 226 -13.73 -7.19 7.88
N LEU A 227 -12.83 -7.89 8.54
CA LEU A 227 -12.62 -7.77 9.99
C LEU A 227 -12.21 -6.35 10.38
N GLY A 228 -11.34 -5.70 9.60
CA GLY A 228 -10.88 -4.33 9.83
C GLY A 228 -12.05 -3.34 9.87
N THR A 229 -13.02 -3.48 8.98
CA THR A 229 -14.23 -2.61 8.99
C THR A 229 -15.09 -2.81 10.22
N MET A 230 -15.15 -4.05 10.75
CA MET A 230 -15.89 -4.34 11.98
C MET A 230 -15.13 -3.88 13.24
N LEU A 231 -13.82 -4.08 13.26
CA LEU A 231 -12.96 -3.77 14.39
C LEU A 231 -12.54 -2.29 14.46
N ILE A 232 -12.73 -1.50 13.39
CA ILE A 232 -12.30 -0.09 13.35
C ILE A 232 -12.85 0.75 14.51
N LYS A 233 -14.02 0.38 15.02
CA LYS A 233 -14.64 1.03 16.19
C LYS A 233 -14.02 0.59 17.53
N ARG A 234 -13.31 -0.54 17.57
CA ARG A 234 -12.74 -1.14 18.78
C ARG A 234 -11.20 -1.07 18.83
N LEU A 235 -10.56 -1.05 17.65
CA LEU A 235 -9.11 -0.95 17.57
C LEU A 235 -8.69 0.52 17.64
N SER A 236 -7.77 0.82 18.54
CA SER A 236 -7.13 2.13 18.56
C SER A 236 -6.27 2.29 17.28
N PRO A 237 -6.54 3.30 16.44
CA PRO A 237 -5.70 3.56 15.26
C PRO A 237 -4.23 3.77 15.61
N GLN A 238 -3.96 4.23 16.83
CA GLN A 238 -2.61 4.46 17.37
C GLN A 238 -1.83 3.15 17.54
N VAL A 239 -2.49 2.09 18.03
CA VAL A 239 -1.86 0.76 18.20
C VAL A 239 -1.50 0.14 16.85
N VAL A 240 -2.45 0.13 15.91
CA VAL A 240 -2.20 -0.37 14.54
C VAL A 240 -1.05 0.39 13.89
N ARG A 241 -1.02 1.70 14.06
CA ARG A 241 0.03 2.55 13.56
C ARG A 241 1.38 2.27 14.21
N ALA A 242 1.45 2.14 15.54
CA ALA A 242 2.68 1.82 16.24
C ALA A 242 3.28 0.50 15.75
N LEU A 243 2.44 -0.53 15.55
CA LEU A 243 2.87 -1.82 14.99
C LEU A 243 3.44 -1.67 13.56
N ILE A 244 2.77 -0.91 12.69
CA ILE A 244 3.25 -0.67 11.33
C ILE A 244 4.60 0.07 11.34
N ILE A 245 4.75 1.08 12.19
CA ILE A 245 6.02 1.81 12.33
C ILE A 245 7.12 0.89 12.86
N ALA A 246 6.82 0.09 13.88
CA ALA A 246 7.77 -0.85 14.46
C ALA A 246 8.25 -1.87 13.42
N THR A 247 7.33 -2.45 12.64
CA THR A 247 7.70 -3.39 11.55
C THR A 247 8.50 -2.70 10.46
N GLY A 248 8.14 -1.48 10.08
CA GLY A 248 8.87 -0.70 9.07
C GLY A 248 10.30 -0.35 9.51
N VAL A 249 10.48 0.12 10.75
CA VAL A 249 11.81 0.42 11.32
C VAL A 249 12.65 -0.84 11.42
N PHE A 250 12.10 -1.93 11.97
CA PHE A 250 12.79 -3.20 12.08
C PHE A 250 13.26 -3.72 10.72
N THR A 251 12.38 -3.70 9.72
CA THR A 251 12.71 -4.17 8.37
C THR A 251 13.76 -3.30 7.70
N THR A 252 13.66 -1.97 7.84
CA THR A 252 14.66 -1.05 7.31
C THR A 252 16.03 -1.31 7.92
N TYR A 253 16.11 -1.44 9.24
CA TYR A 253 17.35 -1.73 9.95
C TYR A 253 17.93 -3.09 9.53
N HIS A 254 17.11 -4.14 9.54
CA HIS A 254 17.53 -5.49 9.18
C HIS A 254 18.08 -5.56 7.74
N LEU A 255 17.38 -4.97 6.76
CA LEU A 255 17.84 -4.95 5.37
C LEU A 255 19.06 -4.07 5.14
N ALA A 256 19.26 -3.03 5.95
CA ALA A 256 20.44 -2.18 5.86
C ALA A 256 21.70 -2.84 6.46
N THR A 257 21.53 -3.72 7.46
CA THR A 257 22.64 -4.37 8.19
C THR A 257 23.02 -5.76 7.66
N THR A 258 22.12 -6.45 6.91
CA THR A 258 22.34 -7.79 6.35
C THR A 258 22.80 -7.79 4.88
N ARG A 259 23.45 -6.70 4.48
CA ARG A 259 24.10 -6.60 3.15
C ARG A 259 25.38 -7.42 3.03
#